data_43455e334dfccd6a7f2f3440dd505de1
#
_entry.id   43455e334dfccd6a7f2f3440dd505de1
#
_cell.length_a   1.000
_cell.length_b   1.000
_cell.length_c   1.000
_cell.angle_alpha   90.00
_cell.angle_beta   90.00
_cell.angle_gamma   90.00
#
_symmetry.space_group_name_H-M   'P 1'
#
loop_
_entity.id
_entity.type
_entity.pdbx_description
1 polymer ?
#
loop_
_entity_poly.entity_id
_entity_poly.type
_entity_poly.pdbx_seq_one_letter_code
_entity_poly.pdbx_strand_id
1 'polypeptide(L)'
;MADKISQTSPDIQIQHLFKSTLGDTDLNTPLNKMPDIGVFTNDIRDDLLSKEADIAVHSWKDLPVELAEGTEIIGTLERADMRDMIFLKKESMQKKDLVVLSSSPRREKNLSNFLPIALPFHADISFKDVRGNIHTRLKKLIEGEEDALVVAKAAIDRFIGSKSDEFKNEKEELLEMVESLNWMVLPLSQNPCAAAQGALAIEARQNDGSVKEVIAKISNQNDFNAVEVERSILKSYGGGCHQKIGVSNESLKGGNVLTVKGETENGKEISERSFNTDASDGYFDSVNVENFFPKDRMEQQFFKRETLSGANEHIKTLKNYGIYVSRSNTLEDPDLIDKSNIIWTSGIETWKSLAKKGYWVNGSSDSLGEDNSKEESPFKKISWLKISHKDNLDNSKELLATYKLTPLDISSRLDECDYFYWMSASSFQLATKQYPEIINRNHACGLGKTFDIIQAVAPNTSAFLSYENWKEEISKKIK
;
A
#
# COMPACT_ATOMS: atom_id res chain seq x y z
N MET A 1 10.95 -20.21 1.34
CA MET A 1 10.08 -21.40 1.14
C MET A 1 10.77 -22.65 1.65
N ALA A 2 11.95 -23.02 1.16
CA ALA A 2 12.67 -24.21 1.61
C ALA A 2 12.75 -24.31 3.14
N ASP A 3 13.17 -23.26 3.84
CA ASP A 3 13.26 -23.25 5.30
C ASP A 3 11.90 -23.56 5.97
N LYS A 4 10.78 -23.03 5.42
CA LYS A 4 9.44 -23.30 5.96
C LYS A 4 9.03 -24.76 5.75
N ILE A 5 9.35 -25.34 4.58
CA ILE A 5 9.09 -26.77 4.33
C ILE A 5 9.90 -27.64 5.30
N SER A 6 11.20 -27.37 5.45
CA SER A 6 12.06 -28.12 6.38
C SER A 6 11.60 -28.05 7.84
N GLN A 7 11.03 -26.89 8.25
CA GLN A 7 10.48 -26.73 9.61
C GLN A 7 9.16 -27.48 9.82
N THR A 8 8.28 -27.53 8.81
CA THR A 8 6.95 -28.16 8.92
C THR A 8 6.91 -29.63 8.51
N SER A 9 7.91 -30.07 7.74
CA SER A 9 8.03 -31.41 7.20
C SER A 9 9.52 -31.82 7.12
N PRO A 10 10.14 -32.12 8.30
CA PRO A 10 11.60 -32.33 8.40
C PRO A 10 12.11 -33.58 7.67
N ASP A 11 11.22 -34.50 7.36
CA ASP A 11 11.56 -35.73 6.61
C ASP A 11 11.73 -35.50 5.11
N ILE A 12 11.41 -34.31 4.62
CA ILE A 12 11.53 -33.97 3.20
C ILE A 12 12.92 -33.38 2.92
N GLN A 13 13.61 -34.00 1.99
CA GLN A 13 14.85 -33.45 1.41
C GLN A 13 14.52 -32.52 0.26
N ILE A 14 15.08 -31.30 0.29
CA ILE A 14 14.86 -30.29 -0.74
C ILE A 14 16.09 -30.19 -1.62
N GLN A 15 15.89 -30.37 -2.92
CA GLN A 15 16.90 -30.12 -3.94
C GLN A 15 16.49 -28.88 -4.75
N HIS A 16 17.43 -27.96 -4.95
CA HIS A 16 17.20 -26.76 -5.75
C HIS A 16 17.63 -27.00 -7.19
N LEU A 17 16.70 -26.70 -8.11
CA LEU A 17 16.95 -26.67 -9.54
C LEU A 17 16.82 -25.22 -10.03
N PHE A 18 17.93 -24.62 -10.46
CA PHE A 18 17.96 -23.27 -10.99
C PHE A 18 18.01 -23.28 -12.51
N LYS A 19 17.16 -22.50 -13.16
CA LYS A 19 17.17 -22.30 -14.61
C LYS A 19 17.14 -20.80 -14.94
N SER A 20 17.82 -20.42 -16.00
CA SER A 20 17.68 -19.10 -16.64
C SER A 20 16.61 -19.22 -17.74
N THR A 21 15.71 -18.29 -17.78
CA THR A 21 14.63 -18.26 -18.75
C THR A 21 14.97 -17.36 -19.95
N LEU A 22 14.20 -17.47 -21.05
CA LEU A 22 14.37 -16.58 -22.21
C LEU A 22 14.23 -15.11 -21.83
N GLY A 23 13.32 -14.79 -20.90
CA GLY A 23 13.14 -13.44 -20.40
C GLY A 23 14.32 -12.87 -19.59
N ASP A 24 15.15 -13.76 -19.00
CA ASP A 24 16.37 -13.37 -18.29
C ASP A 24 17.55 -13.17 -19.27
N THR A 25 17.56 -13.88 -20.38
CA THR A 25 18.66 -13.87 -21.37
C THR A 25 18.49 -12.82 -22.47
N ASP A 26 17.27 -12.56 -22.94
CA ASP A 26 16.99 -11.51 -23.93
C ASP A 26 16.66 -10.17 -23.27
N LEU A 27 17.69 -9.37 -23.05
CA LEU A 27 17.58 -8.02 -22.47
C LEU A 27 17.32 -6.92 -23.52
N ASN A 28 17.28 -7.25 -24.82
CA ASN A 28 17.17 -6.28 -25.91
C ASN A 28 15.75 -6.15 -26.44
N THR A 29 14.97 -7.22 -26.49
CA THR A 29 13.59 -7.18 -26.98
C THR A 29 12.67 -6.57 -25.92
N PRO A 30 11.90 -5.50 -26.26
CA PRO A 30 10.90 -4.94 -25.34
C PRO A 30 9.89 -6.01 -24.89
N LEU A 31 9.49 -6.00 -23.61
CA LEU A 31 8.57 -6.99 -23.05
C LEU A 31 7.23 -7.06 -23.83
N ASN A 32 6.74 -5.94 -24.31
CA ASN A 32 5.52 -5.84 -25.10
C ASN A 32 5.65 -6.41 -26.54
N LYS A 33 6.84 -6.77 -26.97
CA LYS A 33 7.12 -7.42 -28.27
C LYS A 33 7.54 -8.89 -28.10
N MET A 34 7.69 -9.37 -26.86
CA MET A 34 7.92 -10.78 -26.57
C MET A 34 6.60 -11.55 -26.65
N PRO A 35 6.60 -12.85 -26.92
CA PRO A 35 5.37 -13.67 -26.88
C PRO A 35 4.70 -13.54 -25.50
N ASP A 36 3.39 -13.33 -25.48
CA ASP A 36 2.62 -13.13 -24.23
C ASP A 36 2.62 -14.34 -23.30
N ILE A 37 2.96 -15.51 -23.80
CA ILE A 37 2.82 -16.78 -23.07
C ILE A 37 4.19 -17.45 -22.92
N GLY A 38 4.63 -17.65 -21.68
CA GLY A 38 5.67 -18.60 -21.34
C GLY A 38 7.13 -18.13 -21.40
N VAL A 39 7.42 -16.86 -21.67
CA VAL A 39 8.79 -16.33 -21.76
C VAL A 39 9.63 -16.59 -20.49
N PHE A 40 8.96 -16.67 -19.34
CA PHE A 40 9.58 -16.90 -18.03
C PHE A 40 9.24 -18.27 -17.42
N THR A 41 8.40 -19.11 -18.06
CA THR A 41 7.75 -20.22 -17.35
C THR A 41 7.71 -21.53 -18.10
N ASN A 42 7.83 -21.58 -19.44
CA ASN A 42 7.65 -22.82 -20.21
C ASN A 42 8.68 -23.90 -19.85
N ASP A 43 9.97 -23.54 -19.80
CA ASP A 43 11.03 -24.51 -19.50
C ASP A 43 10.92 -25.08 -18.07
N ILE A 44 10.41 -24.29 -17.12
CA ILE A 44 10.21 -24.70 -15.73
C ILE A 44 8.97 -25.61 -15.62
N ARG A 45 7.93 -25.33 -16.42
CA ARG A 45 6.73 -26.16 -16.45
C ARG A 45 6.97 -27.52 -17.08
N ASP A 46 7.82 -27.59 -18.11
CA ASP A 46 8.23 -28.85 -18.72
C ASP A 46 8.88 -29.78 -17.70
N ASP A 47 9.69 -29.25 -16.77
CA ASP A 47 10.28 -30.04 -15.67
C ASP A 47 9.22 -30.59 -14.70
N LEU A 48 8.15 -29.81 -14.42
CA LEU A 48 7.05 -30.31 -13.61
C LEU A 48 6.34 -31.49 -14.31
N LEU A 49 6.04 -31.35 -15.61
CA LEU A 49 5.32 -32.37 -16.39
C LEU A 49 6.18 -33.63 -16.62
N SER A 50 7.48 -33.48 -16.83
CA SER A 50 8.43 -34.59 -16.96
C SER A 50 8.80 -35.26 -15.63
N LYS A 51 8.38 -34.68 -14.48
CA LYS A 51 8.73 -35.10 -13.11
C LYS A 51 10.20 -34.93 -12.75
N GLU A 52 10.90 -34.03 -13.41
CA GLU A 52 12.24 -33.58 -13.01
C GLU A 52 12.20 -32.61 -11.83
N ALA A 53 11.08 -31.89 -11.68
CA ALA A 53 10.76 -31.07 -10.52
C ALA A 53 9.38 -31.47 -9.94
N ASP A 54 9.21 -31.26 -8.63
CA ASP A 54 7.92 -31.48 -7.95
C ASP A 54 7.13 -30.18 -7.78
N ILE A 55 7.84 -29.06 -7.60
CA ILE A 55 7.28 -27.71 -7.49
C ILE A 55 8.08 -26.72 -8.31
N ALA A 56 7.42 -25.70 -8.83
CA ALA A 56 8.01 -24.52 -9.40
C ALA A 56 7.60 -23.28 -8.62
N VAL A 57 8.50 -22.32 -8.44
CA VAL A 57 8.26 -21.09 -7.71
C VAL A 57 8.46 -19.90 -8.63
N HIS A 58 7.40 -19.13 -8.80
CA HIS A 58 7.38 -17.98 -9.70
C HIS A 58 7.06 -16.69 -8.96
N SER A 59 7.49 -15.57 -9.51
CA SER A 59 6.86 -14.29 -9.22
C SER A 59 5.46 -14.31 -9.83
N TRP A 60 4.40 -14.35 -9.02
CA TRP A 60 3.05 -14.64 -9.50
C TRP A 60 2.53 -13.63 -10.52
N LYS A 61 2.93 -12.36 -10.40
CA LYS A 61 2.55 -11.31 -11.36
C LYS A 61 3.07 -11.54 -12.79
N ASP A 62 4.14 -12.35 -12.92
CA ASP A 62 4.78 -12.61 -14.21
C ASP A 62 4.22 -13.88 -14.89
N LEU A 63 3.32 -14.61 -14.20
CA LEU A 63 2.58 -15.72 -14.77
C LEU A 63 1.40 -15.24 -15.63
N PRO A 64 1.13 -15.92 -16.77
CA PRO A 64 -0.06 -15.65 -17.56
C PRO A 64 -1.33 -15.85 -16.72
N VAL A 65 -2.41 -15.14 -17.06
CA VAL A 65 -3.67 -15.23 -16.31
C VAL A 65 -4.25 -16.63 -16.40
N GLU A 66 -4.11 -17.26 -17.55
CA GLU A 66 -4.50 -18.65 -17.78
C GLU A 66 -3.23 -19.53 -17.81
N LEU A 67 -3.22 -20.55 -16.97
CA LEU A 67 -2.14 -21.52 -16.93
C LEU A 67 -2.36 -22.57 -18.04
N ALA A 68 -1.28 -23.17 -18.51
CA ALA A 68 -1.37 -24.32 -19.41
C ALA A 68 -1.92 -25.55 -18.68
N GLU A 69 -2.50 -26.48 -19.44
CA GLU A 69 -3.04 -27.74 -18.90
C GLU A 69 -1.96 -28.58 -18.19
N GLY A 70 -2.39 -29.34 -17.18
CA GLY A 70 -1.54 -30.29 -16.44
C GLY A 70 -0.90 -29.77 -15.17
N THR A 71 -0.84 -28.44 -14.96
CA THR A 71 -0.34 -27.81 -13.74
C THR A 71 -1.35 -26.86 -13.13
N GLU A 72 -1.18 -26.53 -11.86
CA GLU A 72 -2.00 -25.58 -11.13
C GLU A 72 -1.18 -24.86 -10.04
N ILE A 73 -1.63 -23.67 -9.63
CA ILE A 73 -1.06 -22.99 -8.48
C ILE A 73 -1.69 -23.58 -7.22
N ILE A 74 -0.86 -24.17 -6.36
CA ILE A 74 -1.30 -24.89 -5.17
C ILE A 74 -1.12 -24.10 -3.87
N GLY A 75 -0.52 -22.92 -3.93
CA GLY A 75 -0.33 -22.07 -2.75
C GLY A 75 0.53 -20.87 -3.00
N THR A 76 0.58 -20.01 -1.99
CA THR A 76 1.49 -18.86 -1.87
C THR A 76 1.99 -18.73 -0.44
N LEU A 77 3.14 -18.13 -0.24
CA LEU A 77 3.61 -17.73 1.09
C LEU A 77 2.97 -16.40 1.48
N GLU A 78 3.24 -15.95 2.71
CA GLU A 78 2.96 -14.59 3.14
C GLU A 78 3.46 -13.60 2.09
N ARG A 79 2.57 -12.70 1.67
CA ARG A 79 2.81 -11.76 0.58
C ARG A 79 3.76 -10.66 1.04
N ALA A 80 4.81 -10.41 0.29
CA ALA A 80 5.67 -9.25 0.48
C ALA A 80 4.90 -7.94 0.17
N ASP A 81 5.43 -6.81 0.61
CA ASP A 81 4.82 -5.51 0.34
C ASP A 81 4.57 -5.30 -1.16
N MET A 82 3.29 -5.19 -1.53
CA MET A 82 2.86 -5.12 -2.92
C MET A 82 3.04 -3.73 -3.56
N ARG A 83 3.39 -2.72 -2.76
CA ARG A 83 3.56 -1.34 -3.25
C ARG A 83 4.73 -1.21 -4.21
N ASP A 84 4.72 -0.16 -5.01
CA ASP A 84 5.88 0.29 -5.76
C ASP A 84 6.69 1.32 -4.96
N MET A 85 7.97 1.46 -5.30
CA MET A 85 8.85 2.53 -4.82
C MET A 85 9.34 3.34 -6.00
N ILE A 86 9.54 4.64 -5.80
CA ILE A 86 10.27 5.50 -6.71
C ILE A 86 11.57 5.98 -6.03
N PHE A 87 12.64 5.96 -6.79
CA PHE A 87 13.93 6.58 -6.46
C PHE A 87 14.12 7.80 -7.34
N LEU A 88 14.52 8.93 -6.77
CA LEU A 88 14.81 10.17 -7.48
C LEU A 88 16.22 10.64 -7.13
N LYS A 89 17.01 11.00 -8.13
CA LYS A 89 18.31 11.62 -7.92
C LYS A 89 18.18 12.92 -7.12
N LYS A 90 19.07 13.15 -6.16
CA LYS A 90 19.04 14.37 -5.32
C LYS A 90 19.29 15.63 -6.15
N GLU A 91 20.13 15.54 -7.18
CA GLU A 91 20.41 16.63 -8.12
C GLU A 91 19.24 16.96 -9.06
N SER A 92 18.29 16.03 -9.23
CA SER A 92 17.07 16.26 -10.03
C SER A 92 15.97 16.98 -9.26
N MET A 93 16.17 17.23 -7.97
CA MET A 93 15.25 18.06 -7.19
C MET A 93 15.14 19.46 -7.82
N GLN A 94 13.90 19.90 -8.06
CA GLN A 94 13.57 21.17 -8.69
C GLN A 94 13.82 21.25 -10.22
N LYS A 95 14.15 20.16 -10.91
CA LYS A 95 14.07 20.12 -12.38
C LYS A 95 12.62 20.34 -12.82
N LYS A 96 12.45 21.04 -13.96
CA LYS A 96 11.11 21.26 -14.56
C LYS A 96 10.61 20.04 -15.31
N ASP A 97 11.51 19.26 -15.88
CA ASP A 97 11.21 18.05 -16.65
C ASP A 97 11.93 16.87 -15.97
N LEU A 98 11.19 15.83 -15.65
CA LEU A 98 11.72 14.60 -15.08
C LEU A 98 11.48 13.42 -16.00
N VAL A 99 12.55 12.66 -16.25
CA VAL A 99 12.48 11.39 -16.97
C VAL A 99 12.51 10.24 -15.96
N VAL A 100 11.42 9.49 -15.90
CA VAL A 100 11.23 8.36 -14.98
C VAL A 100 11.42 7.04 -15.72
N LEU A 101 12.36 6.23 -15.26
CA LEU A 101 12.60 4.88 -15.77
C LEU A 101 11.50 3.92 -15.34
N SER A 102 10.72 3.43 -16.28
CA SER A 102 9.69 2.39 -16.08
C SER A 102 9.23 1.81 -17.42
N SER A 103 9.15 0.48 -17.51
CA SER A 103 8.56 -0.23 -18.68
C SER A 103 7.15 -0.75 -18.40
N SER A 104 6.43 -0.16 -17.45
CA SER A 104 5.09 -0.58 -17.07
C SER A 104 4.06 0.46 -17.46
N PRO A 105 3.18 0.19 -18.47
CA PRO A 105 2.11 1.12 -18.86
C PRO A 105 1.17 1.50 -17.71
N ARG A 106 0.93 0.57 -16.77
CA ARG A 106 0.18 0.83 -15.54
C ARG A 106 0.83 1.90 -14.68
N ARG A 107 2.15 1.80 -14.45
CA ARG A 107 2.89 2.80 -13.66
C ARG A 107 2.89 4.15 -14.35
N GLU A 108 3.18 4.17 -15.63
CA GLU A 108 3.13 5.39 -16.45
C GLU A 108 1.78 6.09 -16.29
N LYS A 109 0.66 5.39 -16.54
CA LYS A 109 -0.69 5.96 -16.43
C LYS A 109 -1.00 6.52 -15.05
N ASN A 110 -0.76 5.74 -14.00
CA ASN A 110 -1.14 6.14 -12.65
C ASN A 110 -0.21 7.21 -12.08
N LEU A 111 1.09 7.13 -12.35
CA LEU A 111 2.08 8.05 -11.81
C LEU A 111 2.14 9.39 -12.55
N SER A 112 1.77 9.46 -13.83
CA SER A 112 1.59 10.73 -14.54
C SER A 112 0.58 11.65 -13.84
N ASN A 113 -0.42 11.07 -13.16
CA ASN A 113 -1.41 11.82 -12.40
C ASN A 113 -0.97 12.09 -10.94
N PHE A 114 -0.19 11.20 -10.36
CA PHE A 114 0.14 11.28 -8.93
C PHE A 114 1.43 12.07 -8.65
N LEU A 115 2.51 11.85 -9.41
CA LEU A 115 3.80 12.48 -9.13
C LEU A 115 3.74 14.02 -9.14
N PRO A 116 3.02 14.71 -10.06
CA PRO A 116 2.92 16.16 -10.05
C PRO A 116 2.35 16.76 -8.76
N ILE A 117 1.56 15.97 -8.01
CA ILE A 117 0.95 16.40 -6.74
C ILE A 117 1.65 15.81 -5.50
N ALA A 118 2.51 14.82 -5.69
CA ALA A 118 3.26 14.14 -4.63
C ALA A 118 4.65 14.75 -4.41
N LEU A 119 5.24 15.31 -5.45
CA LEU A 119 6.56 15.95 -5.37
C LEU A 119 6.46 17.32 -4.71
N PRO A 120 7.48 17.74 -3.91
CA PRO A 120 7.50 19.04 -3.25
C PRO A 120 7.88 20.21 -4.21
N PHE A 121 7.87 19.97 -5.51
CA PHE A 121 8.15 20.94 -6.55
C PHE A 121 7.36 20.58 -7.81
N HIS A 122 7.16 21.55 -8.68
CA HIS A 122 6.47 21.30 -9.95
C HIS A 122 7.43 20.72 -10.99
N ALA A 123 7.02 19.62 -11.63
CA ALA A 123 7.74 19.03 -12.74
C ALA A 123 6.77 18.36 -13.73
N ASP A 124 7.10 18.44 -15.00
CA ASP A 124 6.49 17.63 -16.05
C ASP A 124 7.14 16.25 -16.07
N ILE A 125 6.33 15.20 -16.11
CA ILE A 125 6.77 13.82 -15.96
C ILE A 125 6.70 13.11 -17.31
N SER A 126 7.82 12.53 -17.73
CA SER A 126 7.90 11.62 -18.86
C SER A 126 8.46 10.28 -18.45
N PHE A 127 8.19 9.23 -19.22
CA PHE A 127 8.64 7.88 -18.92
C PHE A 127 9.53 7.33 -20.02
N LYS A 128 10.54 6.54 -19.63
CA LYS A 128 11.45 5.85 -20.52
C LYS A 128 11.61 4.39 -20.08
N ASP A 129 11.63 3.49 -21.06
CA ASP A 129 11.80 2.06 -20.81
C ASP A 129 13.12 1.72 -20.15
N VAL A 130 13.10 0.74 -19.22
CA VAL A 130 14.29 0.19 -18.58
C VAL A 130 14.18 -1.32 -18.43
N ARG A 131 15.25 -2.03 -18.74
CA ARG A 131 15.40 -3.50 -18.64
C ARG A 131 16.54 -3.87 -17.70
N GLY A 132 16.50 -5.10 -17.19
CA GLY A 132 17.46 -5.67 -16.27
C GLY A 132 16.86 -5.98 -14.89
N ASN A 133 17.64 -6.63 -14.03
CA ASN A 133 17.28 -6.86 -12.64
C ASN A 133 17.32 -5.54 -11.84
N ILE A 134 16.95 -5.59 -10.55
CA ILE A 134 16.84 -4.39 -9.70
C ILE A 134 18.16 -3.64 -9.57
N HIS A 135 19.27 -4.36 -9.36
CA HIS A 135 20.62 -3.80 -9.23
C HIS A 135 21.05 -3.10 -10.54
N THR A 136 20.87 -3.78 -11.68
CA THR A 136 21.16 -3.21 -13.01
C THR A 136 20.34 -1.95 -13.29
N ARG A 137 19.06 -1.91 -12.91
CA ARG A 137 18.21 -0.72 -13.12
C ARG A 137 18.63 0.46 -12.26
N LEU A 138 18.99 0.22 -10.99
CA LEU A 138 19.53 1.28 -10.12
C LEU A 138 20.86 1.81 -10.67
N LYS A 139 21.74 0.94 -11.13
CA LYS A 139 23.00 1.34 -11.75
C LYS A 139 22.76 2.20 -13.00
N LYS A 140 21.82 1.81 -13.86
CA LYS A 140 21.42 2.61 -15.03
C LYS A 140 20.87 3.97 -14.62
N LEU A 141 20.09 4.06 -13.52
CA LEU A 141 19.66 5.36 -12.99
C LEU A 141 20.85 6.21 -12.57
N ILE A 142 21.77 5.67 -11.75
CA ILE A 142 22.90 6.44 -11.21
C ILE A 142 23.83 6.92 -12.33
N GLU A 143 24.16 6.05 -13.30
CA GLU A 143 25.10 6.33 -14.38
C GLU A 143 24.47 7.06 -15.57
N GLY A 144 23.14 6.99 -15.72
CA GLY A 144 22.40 7.57 -16.85
C GLY A 144 22.04 9.04 -16.66
N GLU A 145 21.32 9.58 -17.63
CA GLU A 145 20.83 10.98 -17.65
C GLU A 145 19.42 11.10 -17.03
N GLU A 146 18.72 9.99 -16.90
CA GLU A 146 17.35 9.94 -16.36
C GLU A 146 17.34 10.30 -14.86
N ASP A 147 16.18 10.75 -14.39
CA ASP A 147 16.04 11.40 -13.09
C ASP A 147 15.53 10.47 -12.01
N ALA A 148 14.67 9.51 -12.36
CA ALA A 148 14.02 8.63 -11.41
C ALA A 148 13.83 7.21 -11.94
N LEU A 149 13.58 6.26 -11.02
CA LEU A 149 13.31 4.86 -11.32
C LEU A 149 12.16 4.35 -10.45
N VAL A 150 11.19 3.65 -11.05
CA VAL A 150 10.11 2.97 -10.32
C VAL A 150 10.31 1.46 -10.33
N VAL A 151 10.27 0.86 -9.14
CA VAL A 151 10.44 -0.58 -8.93
C VAL A 151 9.39 -1.13 -7.97
N ALA A 152 9.16 -2.45 -7.99
CA ALA A 152 8.36 -3.11 -6.97
C ALA A 152 9.13 -3.16 -5.64
N LYS A 153 8.52 -2.69 -4.54
CA LYS A 153 9.14 -2.72 -3.20
C LYS A 153 9.52 -4.14 -2.80
N ALA A 154 8.67 -5.13 -3.09
CA ALA A 154 8.97 -6.54 -2.81
C ALA A 154 10.31 -7.03 -3.41
N ALA A 155 10.76 -6.47 -4.54
CA ALA A 155 12.05 -6.83 -5.12
C ALA A 155 13.22 -6.25 -4.29
N ILE A 156 13.09 -5.02 -3.83
CA ILE A 156 14.05 -4.37 -2.92
C ILE A 156 14.11 -5.14 -1.60
N ASP A 157 12.95 -5.40 -0.97
CA ASP A 157 12.87 -6.07 0.34
C ASP A 157 13.48 -7.47 0.30
N ARG A 158 13.21 -8.25 -0.75
CA ARG A 158 13.79 -9.59 -0.93
C ARG A 158 15.32 -9.54 -1.12
N PHE A 159 15.79 -8.57 -1.90
CA PHE A 159 17.22 -8.43 -2.17
C PHE A 159 17.97 -8.02 -0.90
N ILE A 160 17.49 -7.01 -0.18
CA ILE A 160 18.11 -6.55 1.07
C ILE A 160 17.95 -7.60 2.17
N GLY A 161 16.81 -8.28 2.26
CA GLY A 161 16.52 -9.33 3.23
C GLY A 161 17.21 -10.66 2.97
N SER A 162 17.87 -10.83 1.82
CA SER A 162 18.62 -12.06 1.50
C SER A 162 19.72 -12.33 2.53
N LYS A 163 19.77 -13.58 3.01
CA LYS A 163 20.79 -14.08 3.92
C LYS A 163 21.92 -14.83 3.19
N SER A 164 21.84 -14.92 1.85
CA SER A 164 22.86 -15.57 1.04
C SER A 164 24.10 -14.70 0.97
N ASP A 165 25.28 -15.30 1.23
CA ASP A 165 26.57 -14.62 1.06
C ASP A 165 26.89 -14.36 -0.40
N GLU A 166 26.26 -15.07 -1.33
CA GLU A 166 26.42 -14.93 -2.78
C GLU A 166 26.12 -13.52 -3.27
N PHE A 167 25.15 -12.82 -2.65
CA PHE A 167 24.72 -11.47 -3.06
C PHE A 167 25.20 -10.37 -2.11
N LYS A 168 26.20 -10.64 -1.28
CA LYS A 168 26.64 -9.68 -0.26
C LYS A 168 27.18 -8.40 -0.87
N ASN A 169 28.04 -8.52 -1.88
CA ASN A 169 28.66 -7.35 -2.53
C ASN A 169 27.62 -6.51 -3.28
N GLU A 170 26.73 -7.15 -4.04
CA GLU A 170 25.66 -6.44 -4.75
C GLU A 170 24.67 -5.77 -3.81
N LYS A 171 24.44 -6.36 -2.63
CA LYS A 171 23.61 -5.74 -1.59
C LYS A 171 24.27 -4.50 -1.00
N GLU A 172 25.57 -4.55 -0.70
CA GLU A 172 26.33 -3.40 -0.21
C GLU A 172 26.33 -2.28 -1.26
N GLU A 173 26.63 -2.60 -2.53
CA GLU A 173 26.57 -1.65 -3.64
C GLU A 173 25.17 -1.03 -3.82
N LEU A 174 24.10 -1.83 -3.69
CA LEU A 174 22.73 -1.33 -3.77
C LEU A 174 22.43 -0.33 -2.65
N LEU A 175 22.85 -0.63 -1.41
CA LEU A 175 22.64 0.26 -0.27
C LEU A 175 23.37 1.59 -0.46
N GLU A 176 24.62 1.57 -0.96
CA GLU A 176 25.38 2.77 -1.29
C GLU A 176 24.69 3.61 -2.38
N MET A 177 24.20 2.96 -3.46
CA MET A 177 23.43 3.64 -4.50
C MET A 177 22.19 4.35 -3.94
N VAL A 178 21.45 3.67 -3.08
CA VAL A 178 20.20 4.22 -2.50
C VAL A 178 20.45 5.39 -1.56
N GLU A 179 21.58 5.43 -0.85
CA GLU A 179 21.96 6.57 0.00
C GLU A 179 22.11 7.87 -0.80
N SER A 180 22.48 7.79 -2.07
CA SER A 180 22.59 8.95 -2.98
C SER A 180 21.24 9.46 -3.50
N LEU A 181 20.15 8.71 -3.29
CA LEU A 181 18.82 8.95 -3.84
C LEU A 181 17.82 9.42 -2.77
N ASN A 182 16.79 10.13 -3.20
CA ASN A 182 15.55 10.26 -2.46
C ASN A 182 14.63 9.11 -2.85
N TRP A 183 13.79 8.65 -1.92
CA TRP A 183 12.86 7.56 -2.21
C TRP A 183 11.47 7.81 -1.63
N MET A 184 10.45 7.24 -2.27
CA MET A 184 9.06 7.21 -1.79
C MET A 184 8.48 5.82 -1.96
N VAL A 185 7.67 5.37 -1.00
CA VAL A 185 6.77 4.22 -1.14
C VAL A 185 5.43 4.74 -1.65
N LEU A 186 4.99 4.25 -2.80
CA LEU A 186 3.82 4.77 -3.50
C LEU A 186 2.53 4.15 -2.94
N PRO A 187 1.54 4.95 -2.56
CA PRO A 187 0.29 4.47 -1.99
C PRO A 187 -0.58 3.73 -3.02
N LEU A 188 -1.22 2.65 -2.60
CA LEU A 188 -2.06 1.81 -3.47
C LEU A 188 -3.31 2.54 -3.97
N SER A 189 -3.84 3.50 -3.23
CA SER A 189 -4.95 4.34 -3.70
C SER A 189 -4.59 5.20 -4.91
N GLN A 190 -3.31 5.45 -5.14
CA GLN A 190 -2.84 6.27 -6.26
C GLN A 190 -2.18 5.44 -7.35
N ASN A 191 -1.46 4.39 -6.96
CA ASN A 191 -0.76 3.49 -7.86
C ASN A 191 -0.96 2.04 -7.39
N PRO A 192 -2.17 1.47 -7.57
CA PRO A 192 -2.38 0.07 -7.26
C PRO A 192 -1.42 -0.82 -8.04
N CYS A 193 -1.02 -1.93 -7.43
CA CYS A 193 0.06 -2.77 -7.95
C CYS A 193 -0.33 -3.53 -9.24
N ALA A 194 0.62 -4.18 -9.88
CA ALA A 194 0.29 -5.25 -10.82
C ALA A 194 -0.37 -6.39 -10.05
N ALA A 195 -1.41 -6.99 -10.61
CA ALA A 195 -2.08 -8.12 -9.97
C ALA A 195 -1.07 -9.20 -9.56
N ALA A 196 -1.15 -9.66 -8.33
CA ALA A 196 -0.23 -10.60 -7.70
C ALA A 196 1.20 -10.05 -7.40
N GLN A 197 1.46 -8.76 -7.52
CA GLN A 197 2.77 -8.22 -7.14
C GLN A 197 3.06 -8.51 -5.65
N GLY A 198 4.27 -8.95 -5.35
CA GLY A 198 4.70 -9.34 -4.01
C GLY A 198 4.41 -10.80 -3.64
N ALA A 199 3.49 -11.48 -4.32
CA ALA A 199 3.20 -12.88 -4.09
C ALA A 199 4.10 -13.82 -4.90
N LEU A 200 4.38 -15.00 -4.31
CA LEU A 200 5.05 -16.12 -4.98
C LEU A 200 3.99 -17.18 -5.33
N ALA A 201 3.90 -17.55 -6.60
CA ALA A 201 3.10 -18.69 -7.01
C ALA A 201 3.90 -19.98 -6.81
N ILE A 202 3.31 -20.96 -6.14
CA ILE A 202 3.85 -22.32 -6.03
C ILE A 202 3.03 -23.19 -6.97
N GLU A 203 3.61 -23.57 -8.10
CA GLU A 203 3.00 -24.37 -9.14
C GLU A 203 3.41 -25.85 -8.98
N ALA A 204 2.47 -26.75 -9.18
CA ALA A 204 2.69 -28.19 -9.18
C ALA A 204 1.80 -28.88 -10.19
N ARG A 205 2.03 -30.18 -10.41
CA ARG A 205 1.12 -31.02 -11.21
C ARG A 205 -0.26 -31.11 -10.57
N GLN A 206 -1.33 -31.06 -11.39
CA GLN A 206 -2.72 -31.08 -10.92
C GLN A 206 -3.06 -32.25 -10.00
N ASN A 207 -2.51 -33.44 -10.26
CA ASN A 207 -2.85 -34.68 -9.56
C ASN A 207 -1.85 -35.08 -8.48
N ASP A 208 -0.97 -34.18 -8.02
CA ASP A 208 0.06 -34.46 -7.01
C ASP A 208 -0.44 -34.13 -5.59
N GLY A 209 -1.24 -35.06 -5.01
CA GLY A 209 -1.80 -34.89 -3.69
C GLY A 209 -0.75 -34.75 -2.59
N SER A 210 0.37 -35.48 -2.70
CA SER A 210 1.44 -35.45 -1.69
C SER A 210 2.12 -34.08 -1.61
N VAL A 211 2.38 -33.46 -2.75
CA VAL A 211 2.96 -32.13 -2.84
C VAL A 211 1.98 -31.08 -2.31
N LYS A 212 0.69 -31.19 -2.66
CA LYS A 212 -0.37 -30.30 -2.15
C LYS A 212 -0.46 -30.31 -0.63
N GLU A 213 -0.41 -31.49 0.01
CA GLU A 213 -0.43 -31.62 1.47
C GLU A 213 0.76 -30.93 2.14
N VAL A 214 1.94 -30.99 1.55
CA VAL A 214 3.12 -30.31 2.07
C VAL A 214 3.00 -28.79 1.95
N ILE A 215 2.58 -28.32 0.78
CA ILE A 215 2.46 -26.87 0.52
C ILE A 215 1.31 -26.24 1.33
N ALA A 216 0.21 -26.96 1.55
CA ALA A 216 -0.91 -26.50 2.37
C ALA A 216 -0.47 -26.09 3.80
N LYS A 217 0.55 -26.77 4.38
CA LYS A 217 1.08 -26.46 5.72
C LYS A 217 1.81 -25.13 5.81
N ILE A 218 2.29 -24.59 4.70
CA ILE A 218 3.09 -23.36 4.64
C ILE A 218 2.39 -22.25 3.86
N SER A 219 1.28 -22.55 3.18
CA SER A 219 0.54 -21.59 2.36
C SER A 219 -0.24 -20.59 3.21
N ASN A 220 -0.26 -19.34 2.78
CA ASN A 220 -1.13 -18.29 3.34
C ASN A 220 -2.41 -18.20 2.48
N GLN A 221 -3.53 -18.71 3.01
CA GLN A 221 -4.79 -18.77 2.28
C GLN A 221 -5.40 -17.38 2.06
N ASN A 222 -5.22 -16.44 2.98
CA ASN A 222 -5.75 -15.07 2.84
C ASN A 222 -5.06 -14.35 1.68
N ASP A 223 -3.73 -14.44 1.61
CA ASP A 223 -2.96 -13.86 0.51
C ASP A 223 -3.26 -14.56 -0.82
N PHE A 224 -3.45 -15.89 -0.80
CA PHE A 224 -3.85 -16.65 -1.98
C PHE A 224 -5.18 -16.14 -2.54
N ASN A 225 -6.21 -16.07 -1.70
CA ASN A 225 -7.53 -15.58 -2.09
C ASN A 225 -7.51 -14.12 -2.56
N ALA A 226 -6.73 -13.27 -1.89
CA ALA A 226 -6.58 -11.87 -2.30
C ALA A 226 -6.00 -11.74 -3.71
N VAL A 227 -4.98 -12.54 -4.02
CA VAL A 227 -4.34 -12.56 -5.34
C VAL A 227 -5.27 -13.12 -6.42
N GLU A 228 -6.03 -14.18 -6.12
CA GLU A 228 -7.02 -14.73 -7.06
C GLU A 228 -8.07 -13.68 -7.45
N VAL A 229 -8.54 -12.88 -6.50
CA VAL A 229 -9.46 -11.76 -6.77
C VAL A 229 -8.80 -10.73 -7.71
N GLU A 230 -7.55 -10.32 -7.43
CA GLU A 230 -6.82 -9.38 -8.28
C GLU A 230 -6.69 -9.88 -9.72
N ARG A 231 -6.32 -11.14 -9.89
CA ARG A 231 -6.15 -11.78 -11.20
C ARG A 231 -7.46 -11.95 -11.95
N SER A 232 -8.53 -12.32 -11.24
CA SER A 232 -9.88 -12.41 -11.80
C SER A 232 -10.36 -11.05 -12.34
N ILE A 233 -10.14 -9.97 -11.57
CA ILE A 233 -10.48 -8.61 -12.00
C ILE A 233 -9.66 -8.23 -13.22
N LEU A 234 -8.33 -8.43 -13.20
CA LEU A 234 -7.49 -8.14 -14.35
C LEU A 234 -7.92 -8.92 -15.59
N LYS A 235 -8.32 -10.19 -15.43
CA LYS A 235 -8.87 -11.03 -16.50
C LYS A 235 -10.12 -10.41 -17.12
N SER A 236 -11.03 -9.84 -16.32
CA SER A 236 -12.26 -9.21 -16.83
C SER A 236 -12.01 -8.01 -17.73
N TYR A 237 -10.82 -7.40 -17.64
CA TYR A 237 -10.35 -6.33 -18.52
C TYR A 237 -9.48 -6.81 -19.68
N GLY A 238 -9.43 -8.13 -19.96
CA GLY A 238 -8.70 -8.72 -21.08
C GLY A 238 -7.38 -9.40 -20.69
N GLY A 239 -6.89 -9.20 -19.45
CA GLY A 239 -5.64 -9.81 -18.95
C GLY A 239 -4.37 -9.26 -19.63
N GLY A 240 -3.18 -9.60 -19.08
CA GLY A 240 -1.89 -9.31 -19.71
C GLY A 240 -1.11 -8.15 -19.08
N CYS A 241 0.23 -8.20 -19.28
CA CYS A 241 1.18 -7.22 -18.71
C CYS A 241 1.13 -5.85 -19.41
N HIS A 242 0.41 -5.73 -20.51
CA HIS A 242 0.32 -4.50 -21.33
C HIS A 242 -0.75 -3.53 -20.87
N GLN A 243 -1.58 -3.94 -19.92
CA GLN A 243 -2.69 -3.12 -19.48
C GLN A 243 -2.22 -1.94 -18.61
N LYS A 244 -2.90 -0.82 -18.80
CA LYS A 244 -2.72 0.39 -17.99
C LYS A 244 -3.48 0.31 -16.67
N ILE A 245 -3.92 -0.87 -16.23
CA ILE A 245 -4.77 -1.08 -15.05
C ILE A 245 -3.94 -1.69 -13.94
N GLY A 246 -4.01 -1.08 -12.75
CA GLY A 246 -3.51 -1.65 -11.51
C GLY A 246 -4.67 -2.21 -10.69
N VAL A 247 -4.43 -3.33 -10.03
CA VAL A 247 -5.38 -3.96 -9.11
C VAL A 247 -4.64 -4.35 -7.85
N SER A 248 -5.12 -3.91 -6.71
CA SER A 248 -4.61 -4.33 -5.41
C SER A 248 -5.76 -4.72 -4.51
N ASN A 249 -5.65 -5.87 -3.84
CA ASN A 249 -6.59 -6.35 -2.84
C ASN A 249 -5.82 -6.57 -1.54
N GLU A 250 -5.86 -5.57 -0.66
CA GLU A 250 -5.10 -5.56 0.58
C GLU A 250 -5.95 -6.09 1.72
N SER A 251 -5.49 -7.21 2.33
CA SER A 251 -6.16 -7.79 3.49
C SER A 251 -5.84 -6.99 4.75
N LEU A 252 -6.88 -6.55 5.45
CA LEU A 252 -6.82 -5.81 6.71
C LEU A 252 -7.62 -6.54 7.78
N LYS A 253 -7.49 -6.08 9.03
CA LYS A 253 -8.37 -6.54 10.12
C LYS A 253 -9.82 -6.18 9.78
N GLY A 254 -10.67 -7.20 9.61
CA GLY A 254 -12.12 -7.04 9.36
C GLY A 254 -12.53 -6.89 7.90
N GLY A 255 -11.63 -7.11 6.94
CA GLY A 255 -11.98 -7.09 5.53
C GLY A 255 -10.83 -6.83 4.58
N ASN A 256 -11.17 -6.55 3.33
CA ASN A 256 -10.20 -6.29 2.27
C ASN A 256 -10.46 -4.94 1.61
N VAL A 257 -9.37 -4.19 1.33
CA VAL A 257 -9.44 -2.99 0.51
C VAL A 257 -9.07 -3.32 -0.91
N LEU A 258 -10.04 -3.30 -1.78
CA LEU A 258 -9.85 -3.47 -3.21
C LEU A 258 -9.67 -2.10 -3.87
N THR A 259 -8.60 -1.92 -4.64
CA THR A 259 -8.37 -0.72 -5.45
C THR A 259 -8.12 -1.12 -6.89
N VAL A 260 -8.89 -0.56 -7.82
CA VAL A 260 -8.72 -0.72 -9.27
C VAL A 260 -8.56 0.66 -9.89
N LYS A 261 -7.43 0.92 -10.55
CA LYS A 261 -7.16 2.23 -11.15
C LYS A 261 -6.36 2.13 -12.42
N GLY A 262 -6.69 2.97 -13.37
CA GLY A 262 -5.98 3.03 -14.64
C GLY A 262 -6.89 3.41 -15.80
N GLU A 263 -6.63 2.84 -16.96
CA GLU A 263 -7.34 3.13 -18.22
C GLU A 263 -7.53 1.84 -19.02
N THR A 264 -8.75 1.59 -19.47
CA THR A 264 -9.04 0.47 -20.38
C THR A 264 -8.45 0.71 -21.76
N GLU A 265 -8.39 -0.32 -22.60
CA GLU A 265 -7.96 -0.21 -24.00
C GLU A 265 -8.80 0.81 -24.81
N ASN A 266 -10.06 0.98 -24.46
CA ASN A 266 -10.97 1.95 -25.10
C ASN A 266 -10.82 3.39 -24.52
N GLY A 267 -9.82 3.64 -23.67
CA GLY A 267 -9.58 4.97 -23.08
C GLY A 267 -10.51 5.34 -21.92
N LYS A 268 -11.31 4.39 -21.39
CA LYS A 268 -12.15 4.67 -20.23
C LYS A 268 -11.31 4.65 -18.96
N GLU A 269 -11.34 5.75 -18.22
CA GLU A 269 -10.72 5.87 -16.89
C GLU A 269 -11.43 4.97 -15.88
N ILE A 270 -10.62 4.32 -15.03
CA ILE A 270 -11.07 3.53 -13.89
C ILE A 270 -10.42 4.11 -12.63
N SER A 271 -11.23 4.32 -11.61
CA SER A 271 -10.76 4.76 -10.28
C SER A 271 -11.76 4.29 -9.23
N GLU A 272 -11.64 3.05 -8.84
CA GLU A 272 -12.54 2.38 -7.90
C GLU A 272 -11.76 1.98 -6.65
N ARG A 273 -12.32 2.23 -5.48
CA ARG A 273 -11.78 1.78 -4.21
C ARG A 273 -12.90 1.42 -3.27
N SER A 274 -12.92 0.19 -2.78
CA SER A 274 -13.94 -0.32 -1.88
C SER A 274 -13.32 -1.06 -0.70
N PHE A 275 -14.02 -1.04 0.43
CA PHE A 275 -13.73 -1.89 1.57
C PHE A 275 -14.80 -2.96 1.66
N ASN A 276 -14.39 -4.21 1.47
CA ASN A 276 -15.27 -5.37 1.53
C ASN A 276 -15.09 -6.02 2.90
N THR A 277 -16.13 -5.99 3.71
CA THR A 277 -16.15 -6.58 5.06
C THR A 277 -17.13 -7.73 5.12
N ASP A 278 -16.82 -8.76 5.91
CA ASP A 278 -17.73 -9.88 6.16
C ASP A 278 -18.93 -9.51 7.05
N ALA A 279 -18.91 -8.31 7.66
CA ALA A 279 -19.84 -7.89 8.70
C ALA A 279 -20.90 -6.85 8.26
N SER A 280 -21.04 -6.52 6.97
CA SER A 280 -21.77 -5.30 6.54
C SER A 280 -23.28 -5.46 6.29
N ASP A 281 -23.88 -6.64 6.42
CA ASP A 281 -25.22 -6.89 5.89
C ASP A 281 -26.38 -6.27 6.71
N GLY A 282 -26.14 -5.58 7.82
CA GLY A 282 -27.22 -5.03 8.66
C GLY A 282 -27.11 -3.55 9.05
N TYR A 283 -26.02 -2.86 8.69
CA TYR A 283 -25.77 -1.50 9.17
C TYR A 283 -26.86 -0.48 8.78
N PHE A 284 -27.42 -0.60 7.57
CA PHE A 284 -28.44 0.31 7.05
C PHE A 284 -29.88 -0.25 7.12
N ASP A 285 -30.14 -1.28 7.90
CA ASP A 285 -31.46 -1.92 7.96
C ASP A 285 -32.47 -1.21 8.86
N SER A 286 -32.06 -0.19 9.61
CA SER A 286 -32.96 0.58 10.45
C SER A 286 -33.61 1.77 9.70
N VAL A 287 -34.79 2.15 10.17
CA VAL A 287 -35.89 2.77 9.41
C VAL A 287 -35.73 4.25 9.03
N ASN A 288 -34.78 5.03 9.60
CA ASN A 288 -34.71 6.48 9.39
C ASN A 288 -33.33 6.95 8.89
N VAL A 289 -32.98 6.53 7.69
CA VAL A 289 -31.68 6.88 7.07
C VAL A 289 -31.55 8.40 6.80
N GLU A 290 -32.66 9.18 6.85
CA GLU A 290 -32.62 10.63 6.67
C GLU A 290 -32.02 11.38 7.86
N ASN A 291 -32.09 10.81 9.07
CA ASN A 291 -31.59 11.39 10.30
C ASN A 291 -30.13 11.01 10.53
N PHE A 292 -29.21 11.61 9.80
CA PHE A 292 -27.78 11.32 9.91
C PHE A 292 -26.94 12.55 10.24
N PHE A 293 -25.83 12.31 10.90
CA PHE A 293 -24.83 13.30 11.28
C PHE A 293 -23.41 12.79 10.92
N PRO A 294 -22.53 13.64 10.37
CA PRO A 294 -22.73 15.02 9.98
C PRO A 294 -23.33 15.14 8.57
N LYS A 295 -24.06 16.23 8.30
CA LYS A 295 -24.51 16.57 6.94
C LYS A 295 -23.35 17.05 6.06
N ASP A 296 -22.35 17.69 6.67
CA ASP A 296 -21.06 18.02 6.06
C ASP A 296 -19.93 17.92 7.10
N ARG A 297 -18.68 17.99 6.62
CA ARG A 297 -17.49 17.82 7.49
C ARG A 297 -17.33 18.94 8.53
N MET A 298 -17.91 20.12 8.32
CA MET A 298 -17.77 21.27 9.20
C MET A 298 -18.58 21.10 10.49
N GLU A 299 -19.67 20.33 10.45
CA GLU A 299 -20.49 20.05 11.63
C GLU A 299 -19.74 19.31 12.76
N GLN A 300 -18.61 18.65 12.45
CA GLN A 300 -17.75 17.97 13.44
C GLN A 300 -16.60 18.84 13.96
N GLN A 301 -16.66 20.13 13.85
CA GLN A 301 -15.66 21.02 14.47
C GLN A 301 -15.89 21.16 15.98
N PHE A 302 -15.79 20.05 16.70
CA PHE A 302 -16.01 20.00 18.16
C PHE A 302 -14.83 20.49 18.99
N PHE A 303 -13.71 20.84 18.36
CA PHE A 303 -12.50 21.27 19.06
C PHE A 303 -11.85 22.47 18.39
N LYS A 304 -11.43 23.40 19.22
CA LYS A 304 -10.41 24.40 18.87
C LYS A 304 -9.04 23.74 19.07
N ARG A 305 -8.11 23.97 18.14
CA ARG A 305 -6.72 23.52 18.24
C ARG A 305 -5.86 24.67 18.67
N GLU A 306 -5.06 24.44 19.73
CA GLU A 306 -4.13 25.42 20.27
C GLU A 306 -2.72 24.85 20.21
N THR A 307 -1.84 25.50 19.45
CA THR A 307 -0.43 25.10 19.29
C THR A 307 0.29 25.12 20.62
N LEU A 308 1.11 24.11 20.88
CA LEU A 308 1.97 24.04 22.07
C LEU A 308 3.30 24.70 21.78
N SER A 309 3.77 25.55 22.72
CA SER A 309 5.08 26.15 22.65
C SER A 309 6.19 25.09 22.79
N GLY A 310 7.30 25.27 22.07
CA GLY A 310 8.48 24.40 22.15
C GLY A 310 8.45 23.17 21.22
N ALA A 311 7.31 22.83 20.61
CA ALA A 311 7.22 21.69 19.69
C ALA A 311 8.16 21.84 18.47
N ASN A 312 8.23 23.03 17.87
CA ASN A 312 9.10 23.31 16.73
C ASN A 312 10.59 23.20 17.11
N GLU A 313 10.98 23.63 18.30
CA GLU A 313 12.35 23.48 18.78
C GLU A 313 12.75 22.03 18.95
N HIS A 314 11.85 21.17 19.40
CA HIS A 314 12.09 19.74 19.50
C HIS A 314 12.22 19.13 18.09
N ILE A 315 11.31 19.47 17.16
CA ILE A 315 11.36 18.95 15.78
C ILE A 315 12.72 19.23 15.12
N LYS A 316 13.31 20.42 15.33
CA LYS A 316 14.64 20.77 14.80
C LYS A 316 15.77 19.87 15.31
N THR A 317 15.62 19.25 16.46
CA THR A 317 16.66 18.36 17.02
C THR A 317 16.60 16.95 16.49
N LEU A 318 15.50 16.55 15.82
CA LEU A 318 15.29 15.20 15.31
C LEU A 318 16.19 14.93 14.10
N LYS A 319 16.96 13.84 14.18
CA LYS A 319 17.79 13.32 13.08
C LYS A 319 17.68 11.82 13.00
N ASN A 320 17.57 11.28 11.79
CA ASN A 320 17.40 9.85 11.54
C ASN A 320 16.17 9.23 12.22
N TYR A 321 15.09 10.00 12.36
CA TYR A 321 13.79 9.52 12.85
C TYR A 321 12.81 9.28 11.69
N GLY A 322 11.88 8.36 11.90
CA GLY A 322 10.62 8.31 11.16
C GLY A 322 9.60 9.22 11.85
N ILE A 323 9.08 10.19 11.13
CA ILE A 323 8.10 11.15 11.64
C ILE A 323 6.74 10.83 11.02
N TYR A 324 5.83 10.30 11.84
CA TYR A 324 4.47 10.06 11.43
C TYR A 324 3.61 11.32 11.61
N VAL A 325 3.07 11.82 10.51
CA VAL A 325 2.30 13.07 10.48
C VAL A 325 0.83 12.77 10.24
N SER A 326 0.01 12.90 11.29
CA SER A 326 -1.44 12.69 11.19
C SER A 326 -2.15 13.84 10.48
N ARG A 327 -1.63 15.08 10.56
CA ARG A 327 -2.22 16.28 9.96
C ARG A 327 -1.14 17.26 9.48
N SER A 328 -1.31 17.81 8.30
CA SER A 328 -0.34 18.70 7.65
C SER A 328 -0.13 20.05 8.34
N ASN A 329 -1.08 20.50 9.16
CA ASN A 329 -0.97 21.78 9.87
C ASN A 329 -0.05 21.72 11.11
N THR A 330 0.49 20.54 11.44
CA THR A 330 1.46 20.37 12.52
C THR A 330 2.89 20.71 12.10
N LEU A 331 3.13 20.83 10.81
CA LEU A 331 4.40 21.19 10.19
C LEU A 331 4.19 22.39 9.27
N GLU A 332 4.82 23.51 9.59
CA GLU A 332 4.61 24.76 8.85
C GLU A 332 5.79 25.12 7.93
N ASP A 333 7.01 24.83 8.37
CA ASP A 333 8.25 25.20 7.67
C ASP A 333 9.10 23.93 7.41
N PRO A 334 9.34 23.55 6.12
CA PRO A 334 10.14 22.37 5.77
C PRO A 334 11.61 22.46 6.26
N ASP A 335 12.16 23.66 6.43
CA ASP A 335 13.52 23.84 6.91
C ASP A 335 13.69 23.50 8.39
N LEU A 336 12.58 23.29 9.13
CA LEU A 336 12.64 22.81 10.52
C LEU A 336 12.98 21.32 10.62
N ILE A 337 12.83 20.53 9.55
CA ILE A 337 13.07 19.09 9.58
C ILE A 337 14.38 18.75 8.88
N ASP A 338 15.31 18.14 9.64
CA ASP A 338 16.54 17.59 9.07
C ASP A 338 16.23 16.55 7.99
N LYS A 339 16.91 16.64 6.84
CA LYS A 339 16.69 15.78 5.66
C LYS A 339 17.00 14.29 5.88
N SER A 340 17.67 13.95 6.99
CA SER A 340 17.89 12.55 7.37
C SER A 340 16.63 11.86 7.92
N ASN A 341 15.59 12.64 8.27
CA ASN A 341 14.32 12.12 8.76
C ASN A 341 13.46 11.61 7.62
N ILE A 342 12.64 10.60 7.92
CA ILE A 342 11.65 10.03 7.02
C ILE A 342 10.28 10.59 7.41
N ILE A 343 9.53 11.12 6.46
CA ILE A 343 8.17 11.62 6.68
C ILE A 343 7.16 10.63 6.15
N TRP A 344 6.25 10.19 7.03
CA TRP A 344 5.15 9.30 6.72
C TRP A 344 3.82 9.96 7.07
N THR A 345 2.84 9.90 6.18
CA THR A 345 1.56 10.58 6.38
C THR A 345 0.42 9.60 6.65
N SER A 346 -0.60 10.03 7.38
CA SER A 346 -1.80 9.23 7.62
C SER A 346 -2.61 8.95 6.34
N GLY A 347 -2.56 9.86 5.37
CA GLY A 347 -3.31 9.72 4.10
C GLY A 347 -2.85 10.71 3.04
N ILE A 348 -3.43 10.59 1.85
CA ILE A 348 -3.02 11.31 0.64
C ILE A 348 -3.24 12.83 0.76
N GLU A 349 -4.28 13.29 1.42
CA GLU A 349 -4.52 14.73 1.58
C GLU A 349 -3.46 15.39 2.47
N THR A 350 -2.98 14.67 3.51
CA THR A 350 -1.85 15.11 4.32
C THR A 350 -0.57 15.14 3.48
N TRP A 351 -0.33 14.10 2.64
CA TRP A 351 0.80 14.08 1.71
C TRP A 351 0.80 15.30 0.79
N LYS A 352 -0.28 15.49 0.01
CA LYS A 352 -0.41 16.62 -0.93
C LYS A 352 -0.19 17.98 -0.25
N SER A 353 -0.74 18.14 0.95
CA SER A 353 -0.59 19.38 1.71
C SER A 353 0.85 19.61 2.17
N LEU A 354 1.57 18.58 2.60
CA LEU A 354 2.99 18.68 2.96
C LEU A 354 3.88 18.89 1.72
N ALA A 355 3.62 18.19 0.63
CA ALA A 355 4.34 18.39 -0.62
C ALA A 355 4.22 19.84 -1.12
N LYS A 356 3.02 20.45 -1.09
CA LYS A 356 2.81 21.86 -1.42
C LYS A 356 3.61 22.83 -0.53
N LYS A 357 3.94 22.42 0.69
CA LYS A 357 4.80 23.19 1.62
C LYS A 357 6.30 22.94 1.41
N GLY A 358 6.67 22.06 0.48
CA GLY A 358 8.07 21.75 0.17
C GLY A 358 8.63 20.51 0.88
N TYR A 359 7.81 19.74 1.62
CA TYR A 359 8.28 18.53 2.30
C TYR A 359 8.40 17.34 1.34
N TRP A 360 9.52 16.63 1.42
CA TRP A 360 9.66 15.30 0.82
C TRP A 360 8.96 14.26 1.69
N VAL A 361 7.89 13.63 1.18
CA VAL A 361 7.13 12.59 1.89
C VAL A 361 7.56 11.22 1.39
N ASN A 362 7.97 10.34 2.31
CA ASN A 362 8.49 9.02 1.97
C ASN A 362 7.40 7.94 1.84
N GLY A 363 6.21 8.18 2.41
CA GLY A 363 5.12 7.21 2.33
C GLY A 363 3.86 7.65 3.04
N SER A 364 2.84 6.80 2.97
CA SER A 364 1.53 7.05 3.58
C SER A 364 0.91 5.76 4.10
N SER A 365 0.12 5.87 5.17
CA SER A 365 -0.81 4.81 5.63
C SER A 365 -2.08 4.73 4.76
N ASP A 366 -2.15 5.54 3.73
CA ASP A 366 -3.21 5.53 2.71
C ASP A 366 -4.64 5.60 3.26
N SER A 367 -4.79 6.25 4.43
CA SER A 367 -6.04 6.36 5.20
C SER A 367 -6.59 5.03 5.74
N LEU A 368 -5.77 3.98 5.80
CA LEU A 368 -6.18 2.66 6.29
C LEU A 368 -5.99 2.49 7.80
N GLY A 369 -5.61 3.54 8.51
CA GLY A 369 -5.32 3.53 9.93
C GLY A 369 -3.84 3.27 10.24
N GLU A 370 -3.45 3.59 11.46
CA GLU A 370 -2.05 3.50 11.88
C GLU A 370 -1.59 2.06 12.14
N ASP A 371 -2.50 1.20 12.62
CA ASP A 371 -2.20 -0.20 12.89
C ASP A 371 -2.01 -1.04 11.62
N ASN A 372 -2.59 -0.57 10.52
CA ASN A 372 -2.40 -1.15 9.19
C ASN A 372 -1.26 -0.48 8.41
N SER A 373 -0.61 0.50 9.01
CA SER A 373 0.48 1.22 8.39
C SER A 373 1.73 0.36 8.34
N LYS A 374 2.25 0.19 7.14
CA LYS A 374 3.54 -0.46 6.90
C LYS A 374 4.61 0.62 6.75
N GLU A 375 4.67 1.52 7.75
CA GLU A 375 5.73 2.51 7.80
C GLU A 375 7.04 1.85 8.14
N GLU A 376 8.00 1.99 7.26
CA GLU A 376 9.34 1.47 7.46
C GLU A 376 10.35 2.19 6.56
N SER A 377 11.60 2.14 6.97
CA SER A 377 12.70 2.35 6.06
C SER A 377 13.17 0.99 5.57
N PRO A 378 13.10 0.68 4.27
CA PRO A 378 13.59 -0.59 3.76
C PRO A 378 15.13 -0.73 3.87
N PHE A 379 15.83 0.37 4.16
CA PHE A 379 17.30 0.44 4.11
C PHE A 379 17.97 0.46 5.47
N LYS A 380 17.28 0.98 6.50
CA LYS A 380 17.81 1.07 7.87
C LYS A 380 16.71 0.97 8.92
N LYS A 381 17.04 0.41 10.07
CA LYS A 381 16.16 0.46 11.23
C LYS A 381 16.17 1.85 11.83
N ILE A 382 15.00 2.46 12.00
CA ILE A 382 14.83 3.79 12.58
C ILE A 382 13.78 3.76 13.69
N SER A 383 13.88 4.74 14.61
CA SER A 383 12.85 4.98 15.61
C SER A 383 11.75 5.86 15.03
N TRP A 384 10.50 5.55 15.37
CA TRP A 384 9.34 6.29 14.89
C TRP A 384 8.76 7.18 15.97
N LEU A 385 8.44 8.40 15.60
CA LEU A 385 7.79 9.40 16.41
C LEU A 385 6.51 9.88 15.70
N LYS A 386 5.44 10.04 16.48
CA LYS A 386 4.17 10.55 15.96
C LYS A 386 3.95 12.00 16.37
N ILE A 387 3.68 12.86 15.41
CA ILE A 387 3.24 14.23 15.66
C ILE A 387 1.72 14.28 15.74
N SER A 388 1.16 14.65 16.91
CA SER A 388 -0.28 14.70 17.15
C SER A 388 -0.64 15.65 18.31
N HIS A 389 -1.91 15.60 18.78
CA HIS A 389 -2.37 16.34 19.94
C HIS A 389 -1.93 15.67 21.26
N LYS A 390 -1.89 16.48 22.32
CA LYS A 390 -1.38 16.07 23.65
C LYS A 390 -2.08 14.83 24.24
N ASP A 391 -3.37 14.72 24.04
CA ASP A 391 -4.18 13.64 24.61
C ASP A 391 -4.44 12.53 23.58
N ASN A 392 -3.49 12.27 22.68
CA ASN A 392 -3.58 11.17 21.73
C ASN A 392 -3.42 9.84 22.48
N LEU A 393 -4.37 8.95 22.29
CA LEU A 393 -4.45 7.64 22.98
C LEU A 393 -3.53 6.56 22.38
N ASP A 394 -2.74 6.92 21.37
CA ASP A 394 -1.85 5.98 20.71
C ASP A 394 -0.51 5.88 21.41
N ASN A 395 -0.21 4.70 21.96
CA ASN A 395 1.06 4.38 22.62
C ASN A 395 1.99 3.51 21.74
N SER A 396 1.65 3.28 20.46
CA SER A 396 2.46 2.45 19.57
C SER A 396 3.75 3.14 19.11
N LYS A 397 3.78 4.48 19.15
CA LYS A 397 4.92 5.32 18.78
C LYS A 397 5.18 6.37 19.88
N GLU A 398 6.41 6.85 19.95
CA GLU A 398 6.72 8.02 20.77
C GLU A 398 5.88 9.21 20.29
N LEU A 399 5.21 9.91 21.22
CA LEU A 399 4.34 11.02 20.91
C LEU A 399 5.07 12.35 21.09
N LEU A 400 5.15 13.12 20.02
CA LEU A 400 5.45 14.56 20.09
C LEU A 400 4.15 15.35 19.99
N ALA A 401 3.70 15.87 21.10
CA ALA A 401 2.51 16.71 21.15
C ALA A 401 2.82 18.10 20.58
N THR A 402 2.16 18.50 19.49
CA THR A 402 2.33 19.81 18.86
C THR A 402 1.16 20.74 19.09
N TYR A 403 0.01 20.22 19.51
CA TYR A 403 -1.18 21.02 19.85
C TYR A 403 -2.03 20.30 20.91
N LYS A 404 -2.91 21.04 21.55
CA LYS A 404 -3.96 20.52 22.41
C LYS A 404 -5.35 20.75 21.76
N LEU A 405 -6.31 19.92 22.16
CA LEU A 405 -7.71 20.02 21.76
C LEU A 405 -8.49 20.67 22.90
N THR A 406 -9.10 21.83 22.64
CA THR A 406 -10.01 22.50 23.57
C THR A 406 -11.43 22.29 23.08
N PRO A 407 -12.32 21.62 23.86
CA PRO A 407 -13.69 21.36 23.44
C PRO A 407 -14.45 22.66 23.15
N LEU A 408 -15.30 22.61 22.14
CA LEU A 408 -16.29 23.63 21.80
C LEU A 408 -17.69 23.08 22.13
N ASP A 409 -18.64 23.97 22.25
CA ASP A 409 -20.05 23.57 22.40
C ASP A 409 -20.52 22.88 21.11
N ILE A 410 -21.21 21.75 21.30
CA ILE A 410 -21.81 21.01 20.17
C ILE A 410 -23.14 21.69 19.89
N SER A 411 -23.21 22.39 18.74
CA SER A 411 -24.40 23.12 18.32
C SER A 411 -25.48 22.24 17.65
N SER A 412 -25.07 21.05 17.19
CA SER A 412 -25.96 20.12 16.49
C SER A 412 -26.77 19.29 17.48
N ARG A 413 -28.04 19.03 17.12
CA ARG A 413 -28.92 18.14 17.89
C ARG A 413 -28.66 16.68 17.55
N LEU A 414 -27.69 16.08 18.23
CA LEU A 414 -27.29 14.72 18.00
C LEU A 414 -28.33 13.69 18.44
N ASP A 415 -29.14 14.04 19.44
CA ASP A 415 -30.25 13.24 19.96
C ASP A 415 -31.33 12.91 18.91
N GLU A 416 -31.44 13.70 17.84
CA GLU A 416 -32.35 13.48 16.72
C GLU A 416 -31.83 12.56 15.62
N CYS A 417 -30.51 12.18 15.67
CA CYS A 417 -29.86 11.42 14.63
C CYS A 417 -29.82 9.91 14.96
N ASP A 418 -30.00 9.08 13.93
CA ASP A 418 -29.96 7.62 14.01
C ASP A 418 -28.66 7.04 13.45
N TYR A 419 -27.97 7.79 12.58
CA TYR A 419 -26.73 7.39 11.92
C TYR A 419 -25.65 8.45 12.09
N PHE A 420 -24.45 8.01 12.44
CA PHE A 420 -23.32 8.89 12.70
C PHE A 420 -22.08 8.44 11.93
N TYR A 421 -21.35 9.41 11.38
CA TYR A 421 -19.98 9.19 10.93
C TYR A 421 -19.00 10.02 11.77
N TRP A 422 -18.02 9.39 12.37
CA TRP A 422 -17.03 10.04 13.24
C TRP A 422 -15.68 10.18 12.57
N MET A 423 -15.19 11.41 12.44
CA MET A 423 -13.87 11.69 11.87
C MET A 423 -12.73 11.48 12.87
N SER A 424 -13.05 11.29 14.17
CA SER A 424 -12.06 10.96 15.20
C SER A 424 -12.76 10.35 16.43
N ALA A 425 -12.02 9.52 17.16
CA ALA A 425 -12.47 8.96 18.44
C ALA A 425 -12.74 10.09 19.47
N SER A 426 -11.94 11.16 19.47
CA SER A 426 -12.14 12.29 20.38
C SER A 426 -13.50 12.99 20.15
N SER A 427 -13.93 13.13 18.89
CA SER A 427 -15.24 13.70 18.56
C SER A 427 -16.37 12.80 19.04
N PHE A 428 -16.26 11.49 18.85
CA PHE A 428 -17.21 10.51 19.38
C PHE A 428 -17.32 10.58 20.90
N GLN A 429 -16.18 10.56 21.61
CA GLN A 429 -16.14 10.59 23.08
C GLN A 429 -16.74 11.88 23.64
N LEU A 430 -16.49 13.03 23.00
CA LEU A 430 -17.09 14.29 23.44
C LEU A 430 -18.60 14.28 23.21
N ALA A 431 -19.06 13.80 22.06
CA ALA A 431 -20.47 13.71 21.72
C ALA A 431 -21.24 12.77 22.66
N THR A 432 -20.73 11.55 22.90
CA THR A 432 -21.37 10.56 23.80
C THR A 432 -21.32 10.97 25.26
N LYS A 433 -20.37 11.82 25.68
CA LYS A 433 -20.37 12.42 27.02
C LYS A 433 -21.51 13.43 27.18
N GLN A 434 -21.83 14.18 26.14
CA GLN A 434 -22.90 15.20 26.14
C GLN A 434 -24.27 14.58 25.84
N TYR A 435 -24.32 13.57 24.97
CA TYR A 435 -25.53 12.86 24.51
C TYR A 435 -25.34 11.34 24.73
N PRO A 436 -25.44 10.82 25.97
CA PRO A 436 -25.15 9.40 26.25
C PRO A 436 -26.06 8.42 25.48
N GLU A 437 -27.28 8.83 25.17
CA GLU A 437 -28.31 8.03 24.49
C GLU A 437 -27.90 7.62 23.06
N ILE A 438 -27.03 8.40 22.40
CA ILE A 438 -26.63 8.08 21.02
C ILE A 438 -25.74 6.84 20.93
N ILE A 439 -25.16 6.37 22.05
CA ILE A 439 -24.20 5.23 22.06
C ILE A 439 -24.81 3.94 21.47
N ASN A 440 -26.13 3.77 21.56
CA ASN A 440 -26.86 2.62 21.06
C ASN A 440 -27.35 2.77 19.61
N ARG A 441 -27.01 3.87 18.96
CA ARG A 441 -27.36 4.15 17.55
C ARG A 441 -26.35 3.51 16.59
N ASN A 442 -26.49 3.82 15.31
CA ASN A 442 -25.62 3.31 14.26
C ASN A 442 -24.43 4.25 14.04
N HIS A 443 -23.22 3.74 14.28
CA HIS A 443 -22.01 4.53 14.14
C HIS A 443 -21.17 4.07 12.96
N ALA A 444 -20.46 5.01 12.34
CA ALA A 444 -19.46 4.76 11.32
C ALA A 444 -18.23 5.63 11.54
N CYS A 445 -17.10 5.17 11.05
CA CYS A 445 -15.85 5.93 11.04
C CYS A 445 -14.88 5.37 10.00
N GLY A 446 -13.70 6.00 9.85
CA GLY A 446 -12.59 5.45 9.10
C GLY A 446 -11.99 4.21 9.78
N LEU A 447 -11.24 3.44 8.99
CA LEU A 447 -10.48 2.28 9.45
C LEU A 447 -9.42 2.63 10.50
N GLY A 448 -9.00 1.64 11.29
CA GLY A 448 -7.94 1.75 12.30
C GLY A 448 -8.46 2.16 13.69
N LYS A 449 -7.62 2.77 14.52
CA LYS A 449 -7.88 3.04 15.95
C LYS A 449 -9.19 3.73 16.28
N THR A 450 -9.66 4.64 15.43
CA THR A 450 -10.96 5.28 15.63
C THR A 450 -12.07 4.23 15.63
N PHE A 451 -12.00 3.27 14.71
CA PHE A 451 -12.95 2.16 14.64
C PHE A 451 -12.85 1.26 15.89
N ASP A 452 -11.64 0.83 16.27
CA ASP A 452 -11.46 -0.02 17.45
C ASP A 452 -11.99 0.62 18.74
N ILE A 453 -11.73 1.91 18.94
CA ILE A 453 -12.20 2.65 20.12
C ILE A 453 -13.72 2.77 20.14
N ILE A 454 -14.34 3.08 19.01
CA ILE A 454 -15.80 3.26 18.95
C ILE A 454 -16.51 1.92 19.06
N GLN A 455 -16.06 0.89 18.32
CA GLN A 455 -16.65 -0.46 18.34
C GLN A 455 -16.61 -1.10 19.72
N ALA A 456 -15.58 -0.81 20.52
CA ALA A 456 -15.44 -1.34 21.88
C ALA A 456 -16.58 -0.90 22.82
N VAL A 457 -17.23 0.23 22.57
CA VAL A 457 -18.27 0.80 23.41
C VAL A 457 -19.62 0.95 22.69
N ALA A 458 -19.63 0.97 21.37
CA ALA A 458 -20.80 1.05 20.50
C ALA A 458 -20.75 -0.08 19.46
N PRO A 459 -21.28 -1.29 19.77
CA PRO A 459 -21.16 -2.47 18.92
C PRO A 459 -21.70 -2.31 17.50
N ASN A 460 -22.72 -1.44 17.31
CA ASN A 460 -23.30 -1.11 16.02
C ASN A 460 -22.42 -0.10 15.25
N THR A 461 -21.15 -0.41 15.10
CA THR A 461 -20.18 0.44 14.40
C THR A 461 -19.66 -0.26 13.15
N SER A 462 -19.71 0.47 12.02
CA SER A 462 -19.17 0.02 10.72
C SER A 462 -18.02 0.89 10.26
N ALA A 463 -17.06 0.26 9.58
CA ALA A 463 -15.91 0.95 9.00
C ALA A 463 -16.17 1.31 7.53
N PHE A 464 -15.72 2.50 7.13
CA PHE A 464 -15.75 2.99 5.75
C PHE A 464 -14.40 3.59 5.38
N LEU A 465 -14.04 3.59 4.11
CA LEU A 465 -12.79 4.19 3.64
C LEU A 465 -12.75 5.71 3.85
N SER A 466 -13.89 6.38 3.76
CA SER A 466 -14.01 7.81 3.96
C SER A 466 -15.44 8.22 4.35
N TYR A 467 -15.57 9.47 4.81
CA TYR A 467 -16.87 10.10 5.02
C TYR A 467 -17.70 10.15 3.73
N GLU A 468 -17.06 10.39 2.59
CA GLU A 468 -17.72 10.47 1.29
C GLU A 468 -18.33 9.12 0.90
N ASN A 469 -17.58 8.01 1.09
CA ASN A 469 -18.10 6.65 0.84
C ASN A 469 -19.31 6.36 1.72
N TRP A 470 -19.23 6.67 3.02
CA TRP A 470 -20.36 6.49 3.92
C TRP A 470 -21.57 7.33 3.50
N LYS A 471 -21.35 8.60 3.15
CA LYS A 471 -22.41 9.52 2.71
C LYS A 471 -23.07 9.08 1.41
N GLU A 472 -22.29 8.53 0.48
CA GLU A 472 -22.80 7.95 -0.77
C GLU A 472 -23.71 6.75 -0.49
N GLU A 473 -23.30 5.84 0.39
CA GLU A 473 -24.10 4.66 0.76
C GLU A 473 -25.42 5.06 1.44
N ILE A 474 -25.40 6.00 2.39
CA ILE A 474 -26.62 6.57 2.98
C ILE A 474 -27.52 7.17 1.89
N SER A 475 -26.96 7.95 0.98
CA SER A 475 -27.74 8.62 -0.07
C SER A 475 -28.41 7.63 -1.04
N LYS A 476 -27.83 6.45 -1.27
CA LYS A 476 -28.44 5.36 -2.06
C LYS A 476 -29.67 4.76 -1.37
N LYS A 477 -29.71 4.79 -0.04
CA LYS A 477 -30.80 4.21 0.77
C LYS A 477 -31.98 5.19 0.97
N ILE A 478 -31.74 6.50 0.85
CA ILE A 478 -32.78 7.54 0.92
C ILE A 478 -33.61 7.59 -0.37
N LYS A 479 -33.10 7.11 -1.48
CA LYS A 479 -33.79 7.04 -2.78
C LYS A 479 -34.67 5.80 -2.88
#